data_13427acfd7237cb6e571ddc6e028deca
#
_entry.id   13427acfd7237cb6e571ddc6e028deca
#
_cell.length_a   1.000
_cell.length_b   1.000
_cell.length_c   1.000
_cell.angle_alpha   90.00
_cell.angle_beta   90.00
_cell.angle_gamma   90.00
#
_symmetry.space_group_name_H-M   'P 1'
#
loop_
_entity.id
_entity.type
_entity.pdbx_description
1 polymer ?
#
loop_
_entity_poly.entity_id
_entity_poly.type
_entity_poly.pdbx_seq_one_letter_code
_entity_poly.pdbx_strand_id
1 'polypeptide(L)'
;MVQAAGPPPAPPATPPGALDYEVFKARVEPLLLEKRPGHARCYVCHSTGTAFRLQALSPGSSMWTDDQSRKNFDVVKRFVLPGVPLKSRLLTMPLAADAGGVSFHPGGKHWTSQDDPEWRTLADWVEGKH
;
A
#
# COMPACT_ATOMS: atom_id res chain seq x y z
N MET A 1 -15.66 -35.99 30.06
CA MET A 1 -16.57 -35.47 29.03
C MET A 1 -15.75 -34.81 27.98
N VAL A 2 -15.80 -35.34 26.77
CA VAL A 2 -15.10 -34.70 25.66
C VAL A 2 -15.97 -33.56 25.21
N GLN A 3 -15.42 -32.37 25.27
CA GLN A 3 -16.09 -31.21 24.75
C GLN A 3 -16.09 -31.29 23.21
N ALA A 4 -17.24 -31.14 22.59
CA ALA A 4 -17.31 -31.10 21.14
C ALA A 4 -16.37 -30.01 20.64
N ALA A 5 -15.56 -30.35 19.64
CA ALA A 5 -14.72 -29.36 19.03
C ALA A 5 -15.62 -28.26 18.44
N GLY A 6 -15.54 -27.07 18.97
CA GLY A 6 -16.20 -25.92 18.41
C GLY A 6 -15.55 -25.54 17.07
N PRO A 7 -16.11 -24.59 16.34
CA PRO A 7 -15.44 -24.06 15.16
C PRO A 7 -14.02 -23.61 15.55
N PRO A 8 -13.04 -23.74 14.65
CA PRO A 8 -11.70 -23.24 14.96
C PRO A 8 -11.79 -21.77 15.38
N PRO A 9 -10.96 -21.33 16.33
CA PRO A 9 -10.96 -19.93 16.69
C PRO A 9 -10.69 -19.07 15.47
N ALA A 10 -11.36 -17.94 15.38
CA ALA A 10 -11.07 -16.97 14.34
C ALA A 10 -9.58 -16.61 14.41
N PRO A 11 -8.91 -16.38 13.26
CA PRO A 11 -7.55 -15.87 13.32
C PRO A 11 -7.51 -14.62 14.19
N PRO A 12 -6.43 -14.43 14.97
CA PRO A 12 -6.34 -13.25 15.81
C PRO A 12 -6.56 -11.99 14.96
N ALA A 13 -7.39 -11.09 15.47
CA ALA A 13 -7.58 -9.80 14.83
C ALA A 13 -6.21 -9.12 14.68
N THR A 14 -6.01 -8.44 13.56
CA THR A 14 -4.81 -7.64 13.35
C THR A 14 -4.70 -6.65 14.51
N PRO A 15 -3.60 -6.64 15.27
CA PRO A 15 -3.45 -5.71 16.38
C PRO A 15 -3.62 -4.27 15.92
N PRO A 16 -4.16 -3.36 16.76
CA PRO A 16 -4.20 -1.94 16.42
C PRO A 16 -2.83 -1.44 16.02
N GLY A 17 -2.76 -0.73 14.88
CA GLY A 17 -1.52 -0.22 14.34
C GLY A 17 -0.72 -1.21 13.50
N ALA A 18 -1.13 -2.47 13.41
CA ALA A 18 -0.50 -3.42 12.49
C ALA A 18 -1.13 -3.33 11.10
N LEU A 19 -0.31 -3.49 10.07
CA LEU A 19 -0.77 -3.45 8.69
C LEU A 19 -1.29 -4.82 8.26
N ASP A 20 -2.45 -4.85 7.60
CA ASP A 20 -3.07 -6.08 7.13
C ASP A 20 -2.55 -6.44 5.73
N TYR A 21 -1.90 -7.60 5.61
CA TYR A 21 -1.34 -8.05 4.35
C TYR A 21 -2.42 -8.38 3.31
N GLU A 22 -3.52 -9.01 3.71
CA GLU A 22 -4.57 -9.38 2.75
C GLU A 22 -5.23 -8.14 2.15
N VAL A 23 -5.42 -7.10 2.94
CA VAL A 23 -5.92 -5.81 2.46
C VAL A 23 -4.88 -5.14 1.55
N PHE A 24 -3.61 -5.22 1.89
CA PHE A 24 -2.53 -4.73 1.04
C PHE A 24 -2.61 -5.36 -0.35
N LYS A 25 -2.69 -6.67 -0.41
CA LYS A 25 -2.74 -7.40 -1.67
C LYS A 25 -4.00 -7.08 -2.48
N ALA A 26 -5.15 -7.00 -1.81
CA ALA A 26 -6.43 -6.80 -2.48
C ALA A 26 -6.70 -5.36 -2.90
N ARG A 27 -6.21 -4.38 -2.14
CA ARG A 27 -6.59 -2.97 -2.32
C ARG A 27 -5.43 -2.02 -2.58
N VAL A 28 -4.26 -2.29 -2.02
CA VAL A 28 -3.10 -1.40 -2.17
C VAL A 28 -2.32 -1.73 -3.44
N GLU A 29 -2.00 -2.99 -3.67
CA GLU A 29 -1.24 -3.39 -4.86
C GLU A 29 -1.88 -2.95 -6.18
N PRO A 30 -3.21 -3.05 -6.38
CA PRO A 30 -3.81 -2.54 -7.60
C PRO A 30 -3.51 -1.07 -7.86
N LEU A 31 -3.42 -0.25 -6.81
CA LEU A 31 -3.09 1.17 -6.94
C LEU A 31 -1.65 1.39 -7.38
N LEU A 32 -0.73 0.53 -6.96
CA LEU A 32 0.68 0.60 -7.35
C LEU A 32 0.89 0.25 -8.83
N LEU A 33 -0.02 -0.54 -9.39
CA LEU A 33 0.02 -0.97 -10.79
C LEU A 33 -0.83 -0.11 -11.71
N GLU A 34 -1.68 0.75 -11.17
CA GLU A 34 -2.62 1.52 -11.95
C GLU A 34 -1.92 2.63 -12.76
N LYS A 35 -2.26 2.74 -14.05
CA LYS A 35 -1.78 3.82 -14.90
C LYS A 35 -2.77 4.98 -14.81
N ARG A 36 -2.28 6.12 -14.32
CA ARG A 36 -3.06 7.36 -14.24
C ARG A 36 -2.70 8.28 -15.40
N PRO A 37 -3.65 9.02 -15.96
CA PRO A 37 -3.35 9.96 -17.04
C PRO A 37 -2.24 10.95 -16.64
N GLY A 38 -1.24 11.09 -17.49
CA GLY A 38 -0.12 12.01 -17.25
C GLY A 38 0.90 11.56 -16.21
N HIS A 39 0.75 10.36 -15.64
CA HIS A 39 1.66 9.86 -14.61
C HIS A 39 2.15 8.46 -14.93
N ALA A 40 3.39 8.16 -14.59
CA ALA A 40 3.91 6.79 -14.63
C ALA A 40 3.25 5.97 -13.53
N ARG A 41 3.12 4.66 -13.75
CA ARG A 41 2.72 3.76 -12.65
C ARG A 41 3.75 3.82 -11.53
N CYS A 42 3.28 3.71 -10.28
CA CYS A 42 4.19 3.65 -9.13
C CYS A 42 5.26 2.56 -9.33
N TYR A 43 4.83 1.39 -9.76
CA TYR A 43 5.70 0.27 -10.07
C TYR A 43 6.80 0.63 -11.08
N VAL A 44 6.52 1.42 -12.10
CA VAL A 44 7.50 1.74 -13.16
C VAL A 44 8.73 2.44 -12.60
N CYS A 45 8.53 3.42 -11.71
CA CYS A 45 9.64 4.13 -11.07
C CYS A 45 10.23 3.35 -9.90
N HIS A 46 9.41 2.55 -9.21
CA HIS A 46 9.80 1.85 -7.98
C HIS A 46 10.18 0.40 -8.19
N SER A 47 10.41 -0.06 -9.42
CA SER A 47 10.94 -1.40 -9.68
C SER A 47 12.46 -1.42 -9.81
N THR A 48 13.11 -0.27 -9.85
CA THR A 48 14.57 -0.14 -9.95
C THR A 48 15.08 1.05 -9.17
N GLY A 49 16.31 0.97 -8.68
CA GLY A 49 17.12 2.11 -8.28
C GLY A 49 16.69 2.95 -7.07
N THR A 50 15.56 2.69 -6.43
CA THR A 50 15.08 3.47 -5.28
C THR A 50 15.04 2.63 -4.01
N ALA A 51 15.06 3.31 -2.84
CA ALA A 51 14.90 2.62 -1.56
C ALA A 51 13.49 1.98 -1.42
N PHE A 52 12.48 2.64 -1.97
CA PHE A 52 11.12 2.10 -2.09
C PHE A 52 11.06 1.25 -3.36
N ARG A 53 11.56 0.02 -3.26
CA ARG A 53 11.73 -0.83 -4.44
C ARG A 53 10.73 -1.97 -4.44
N LEU A 54 9.84 -1.95 -5.42
CA LEU A 54 8.88 -3.01 -5.66
C LEU A 54 9.49 -4.09 -6.55
N GLN A 55 8.95 -5.30 -6.49
CA GLN A 55 9.37 -6.39 -7.36
C GLN A 55 9.05 -6.08 -8.81
N ALA A 56 9.94 -6.47 -9.72
CA ALA A 56 9.63 -6.42 -11.14
C ALA A 56 8.53 -7.43 -11.46
N LEU A 57 7.62 -7.08 -12.38
CA LEU A 57 6.63 -8.03 -12.88
C LEU A 57 7.34 -9.12 -13.69
N SER A 58 6.89 -10.34 -13.53
CA SER A 58 7.37 -11.45 -14.35
C SER A 58 6.98 -11.24 -15.81
N PRO A 59 7.79 -11.66 -16.79
CA PRO A 59 7.48 -11.49 -18.20
C PRO A 59 6.08 -12.03 -18.53
N GLY A 60 5.29 -11.22 -19.21
CA GLY A 60 3.92 -11.58 -19.60
C GLY A 60 2.88 -11.49 -18.48
N SER A 61 3.26 -11.11 -17.27
CA SER A 61 2.34 -10.98 -16.15
C SER A 61 1.98 -9.52 -15.90
N SER A 62 0.70 -9.27 -15.59
CA SER A 62 0.20 -7.96 -15.17
C SER A 62 0.04 -7.84 -13.66
N MET A 63 0.33 -8.90 -12.92
CA MET A 63 0.18 -8.97 -11.48
C MET A 63 1.40 -9.66 -10.85
N TRP A 64 1.63 -9.35 -9.58
CA TRP A 64 2.66 -10.04 -8.78
C TRP A 64 2.15 -11.38 -8.28
N THR A 65 3.06 -12.34 -8.13
CA THR A 65 2.80 -13.58 -7.41
C THR A 65 2.66 -13.28 -5.92
N ASP A 66 2.12 -14.24 -5.15
CA ASP A 66 2.00 -14.04 -3.69
C ASP A 66 3.38 -13.84 -3.03
N ASP A 67 4.39 -14.57 -3.48
CA ASP A 67 5.75 -14.39 -2.98
C ASP A 67 6.28 -12.98 -3.24
N GLN A 68 6.07 -12.48 -4.45
CA GLN A 68 6.44 -11.10 -4.80
C GLN A 68 5.64 -10.07 -3.99
N SER A 69 4.35 -10.33 -3.79
CA SER A 69 3.49 -9.45 -2.98
C SER A 69 3.96 -9.36 -1.55
N ARG A 70 4.41 -10.46 -0.95
CA ARG A 70 4.95 -10.45 0.41
C ARG A 70 6.24 -9.64 0.50
N LYS A 71 7.09 -9.74 -0.49
CA LYS A 71 8.31 -8.92 -0.57
C LYS A 71 7.98 -7.43 -0.73
N ASN A 72 6.99 -7.11 -1.55
CA ASN A 72 6.51 -5.74 -1.70
C ASN A 72 5.94 -5.20 -0.38
N PHE A 73 5.17 -6.01 0.32
CA PHE A 73 4.61 -5.64 1.61
C PHE A 73 5.71 -5.29 2.62
N ASP A 74 6.76 -6.11 2.68
CA ASP A 74 7.89 -5.85 3.57
C ASP A 74 8.61 -4.54 3.25
N VAL A 75 8.73 -4.19 1.97
CA VAL A 75 9.32 -2.92 1.55
C VAL A 75 8.39 -1.76 1.89
N VAL A 76 7.11 -1.86 1.52
CA VAL A 76 6.13 -0.79 1.74
C VAL A 76 5.98 -0.45 3.22
N LYS A 77 6.03 -1.44 4.09
CA LYS A 77 5.94 -1.21 5.54
C LYS A 77 6.98 -0.22 6.06
N ARG A 78 8.14 -0.15 5.43
CA ARG A 78 9.22 0.77 5.85
C ARG A 78 8.88 2.24 5.60
N PHE A 79 7.89 2.51 4.76
CA PHE A 79 7.49 3.86 4.38
C PHE A 79 6.12 4.23 4.96
N VAL A 80 5.66 3.47 5.94
CA VAL A 80 4.39 3.66 6.61
C VAL A 80 4.62 3.72 8.12
N LEU A 81 4.04 4.76 8.75
CA LEU A 81 3.88 4.79 10.19
C LEU A 81 2.45 4.33 10.50
N PRO A 82 2.27 3.10 10.99
CA PRO A 82 0.91 2.56 11.22
C PRO A 82 0.07 3.49 12.08
N GLY A 83 -1.16 3.74 11.65
CA GLY A 83 -2.09 4.63 12.34
C GLY A 83 -1.95 6.11 11.97
N VAL A 84 -0.90 6.51 11.24
CA VAL A 84 -0.63 7.94 10.97
C VAL A 84 -0.36 8.17 9.48
N PRO A 85 -1.43 8.30 8.65
CA PRO A 85 -1.26 8.48 7.21
C PRO A 85 -0.40 9.69 6.82
N LEU A 86 -0.59 10.82 7.48
CA LEU A 86 0.13 12.05 7.12
C LEU A 86 1.59 12.07 7.58
N LYS A 87 2.06 11.02 8.28
CA LYS A 87 3.46 10.79 8.57
C LYS A 87 4.01 9.57 7.82
N SER A 88 3.21 8.99 6.94
CA SER A 88 3.61 7.85 6.13
C SER A 88 4.03 8.34 4.75
N ARG A 89 5.29 8.11 4.39
CA ARG A 89 5.86 8.59 3.12
C ARG A 89 5.14 7.98 1.91
N LEU A 90 4.61 6.78 2.05
CA LEU A 90 3.79 6.17 1.01
C LEU A 90 2.63 7.08 0.59
N LEU A 91 2.05 7.81 1.53
CA LEU A 91 0.91 8.68 1.28
C LEU A 91 1.31 10.13 1.01
N THR A 92 2.38 10.61 1.64
CA THR A 92 2.77 12.02 1.52
C THR A 92 3.61 12.31 0.29
N MET A 93 4.41 11.35 -0.16
CA MET A 93 5.25 11.56 -1.36
C MET A 93 4.43 11.81 -2.63
N PRO A 94 3.39 11.00 -2.94
CA PRO A 94 2.59 11.24 -4.16
C PRO A 94 1.42 12.23 -3.97
N LEU A 95 1.24 12.79 -2.77
CA LEU A 95 0.16 13.74 -2.48
C LEU A 95 0.62 15.17 -2.76
N ALA A 96 -0.28 16.00 -3.30
CA ALA A 96 0.00 17.41 -3.55
C ALA A 96 0.44 18.12 -2.26
N ALA A 97 1.41 19.03 -2.39
CA ALA A 97 2.00 19.70 -1.23
C ALA A 97 0.97 20.51 -0.44
N ASP A 98 0.06 21.21 -1.11
CA ASP A 98 -0.99 21.99 -0.47
C ASP A 98 -2.09 21.12 0.15
N ALA A 99 -2.11 19.82 -0.13
CA ALA A 99 -3.00 18.87 0.53
C ALA A 99 -2.33 18.15 1.71
N GLY A 100 -1.10 18.50 2.04
CA GLY A 100 -0.33 17.90 3.14
C GLY A 100 0.80 17.00 2.71
N GLY A 101 1.06 16.90 1.41
CA GLY A 101 2.17 16.10 0.86
C GLY A 101 3.51 16.80 0.95
N VAL A 102 4.58 16.08 0.57
CA VAL A 102 5.90 16.66 0.45
C VAL A 102 5.97 17.57 -0.80
N SER A 103 6.93 18.50 -0.82
CA SER A 103 6.99 19.51 -1.87
C SER A 103 7.36 18.97 -3.26
N PHE A 104 8.03 17.82 -3.33
CA PHE A 104 8.48 17.28 -4.61
C PHE A 104 8.46 15.75 -4.62
N HIS A 105 8.01 15.19 -5.76
CA HIS A 105 8.06 13.75 -6.01
C HIS A 105 8.37 13.55 -7.49
N PRO A 106 9.48 12.87 -7.86
CA PRO A 106 9.74 12.53 -9.26
C PRO A 106 8.59 11.71 -9.85
N GLY A 107 8.19 12.01 -11.09
CA GLY A 107 7.02 11.40 -11.69
C GLY A 107 5.71 12.13 -11.39
N GLY A 108 5.75 13.19 -10.57
CA GLY A 108 4.61 14.06 -10.27
C GLY A 108 3.79 13.59 -9.07
N LYS A 109 2.76 14.36 -8.77
CA LYS A 109 1.83 14.07 -7.68
C LYS A 109 0.62 13.35 -8.25
N HIS A 110 0.34 12.16 -7.72
CA HIS A 110 -0.76 11.32 -8.21
C HIS A 110 -2.11 11.77 -7.66
N TRP A 111 -2.14 12.40 -6.48
CA TRP A 111 -3.37 12.81 -5.83
C TRP A 111 -3.30 14.27 -5.42
N THR A 112 -4.37 15.00 -5.75
CA THR A 112 -4.46 16.44 -5.47
C THR A 112 -5.13 16.73 -4.14
N SER A 113 -5.79 15.74 -3.54
CA SER A 113 -6.60 15.92 -2.34
C SER A 113 -6.59 14.65 -1.50
N GLN A 114 -6.71 14.82 -0.19
CA GLN A 114 -6.93 13.71 0.74
C GLN A 114 -8.32 13.08 0.59
N ASP A 115 -9.23 13.71 -0.16
CA ASP A 115 -10.55 13.17 -0.44
C ASP A 115 -10.56 12.22 -1.65
N ASP A 116 -9.45 12.10 -2.37
CA ASP A 116 -9.34 11.18 -3.48
C ASP A 116 -9.59 9.74 -2.99
N PRO A 117 -10.51 8.99 -3.64
CA PRO A 117 -10.85 7.63 -3.18
C PRO A 117 -9.64 6.69 -3.11
N GLU A 118 -8.69 6.81 -4.02
CA GLU A 118 -7.48 5.98 -3.99
C GLU A 118 -6.59 6.34 -2.80
N TRP A 119 -6.40 7.64 -2.56
CA TRP A 119 -5.63 8.09 -1.41
C TRP A 119 -6.30 7.65 -0.10
N ARG A 120 -7.63 7.77 -0.03
CA ARG A 120 -8.40 7.29 1.14
C ARG A 120 -8.25 5.79 1.35
N THR A 121 -8.22 5.00 0.28
CA THR A 121 -7.98 3.56 0.39
C THR A 121 -6.64 3.26 1.06
N LEU A 122 -5.58 3.97 0.66
CA LEU A 122 -4.27 3.83 1.29
C LEU A 122 -4.29 4.30 2.74
N ALA A 123 -4.92 5.44 3.01
CA ALA A 123 -5.02 6.00 4.36
C ALA A 123 -5.79 5.05 5.29
N ASP A 124 -6.89 4.50 4.81
CA ASP A 124 -7.69 3.55 5.58
C ASP A 124 -6.88 2.28 5.92
N TRP A 125 -6.11 1.79 4.97
CA TRP A 125 -5.22 0.66 5.22
C TRP A 125 -4.18 0.99 6.31
N VAL A 126 -3.55 2.16 6.22
CA VAL A 126 -2.57 2.61 7.21
C VAL A 126 -3.21 2.77 8.59
N GLU A 127 -4.45 3.25 8.64
CA GLU A 127 -5.19 3.43 9.89
C GLU A 127 -5.80 2.14 10.44
N GLY A 128 -5.80 1.07 9.65
CA GLY A 128 -6.45 -0.18 10.03
C GLY A 128 -7.96 -0.17 9.85
N LYS A 129 -8.47 0.73 9.01
CA LYS A 129 -9.90 0.84 8.68
C LYS A 129 -10.15 0.20 7.32
N HIS A 130 -10.78 -0.97 7.32
CA HIS A 130 -11.05 -1.67 6.06
C HIS A 130 -12.09 -2.76 6.21
#